data_093c1d334e750933b880e0e7c7eb92ae
#
_entry.id   093c1d334e750933b880e0e7c7eb92ae
#
_cell.length_a   1.000
_cell.length_b   1.000
_cell.length_c   1.000
_cell.angle_alpha   90.00
_cell.angle_beta   90.00
_cell.angle_gamma   90.00
#
_symmetry.space_group_name_H-M   'P 1'
#
loop_
_entity.id
_entity.type
_entity.pdbx_description
1 polymer ?
#
loop_
_entity_poly.entity_id
_entity_poly.type
_entity_poly.pdbx_seq_one_letter_code
_entity_poly.pdbx_strand_id
1 'polypeptide(L)'
;AGIPMDPHTKGAVVYENMETGIPGVFACGNVVHVHDLVDFVSGESDLAGASAAAYVLKGEASDTVVLDLVPGNGVGYTVPQRVRPADVDRSVNISFRVRQNYGPSQITVTCGGRQLARFKRQRMAPGEMEHIALPKVLLEKADGPLTVAVEEVIAE
;
A
#
# COMPACT_ATOMS: atom_id res chain seq x y z
N ALA A 1 13.85 5.69 -18.00
CA ALA A 1 14.50 4.45 -17.55
C ALA A 1 13.57 3.23 -17.59
N GLY A 2 12.32 3.37 -18.01
CA GLY A 2 11.38 2.26 -18.13
C GLY A 2 10.73 1.80 -16.80
N ILE A 3 10.86 2.57 -15.74
CA ILE A 3 10.19 2.28 -14.46
C ILE A 3 8.70 2.56 -14.62
N PRO A 4 7.82 1.56 -14.34
CA PRO A 4 6.38 1.79 -14.36
C PRO A 4 5.96 2.88 -13.38
N MET A 5 5.10 3.80 -13.84
CA MET A 5 4.63 4.94 -13.07
C MET A 5 3.14 4.79 -12.76
N ASP A 6 2.76 5.17 -11.55
CA ASP A 6 1.36 5.20 -11.13
C ASP A 6 0.72 6.52 -11.60
N PRO A 7 -0.39 6.48 -12.34
CA PRO A 7 -1.09 7.68 -12.78
C PRO A 7 -1.69 8.50 -11.64
N HIS A 8 -1.96 7.90 -10.49
CA HIS A 8 -2.55 8.56 -9.33
C HIS A 8 -1.51 9.31 -8.49
N THR A 9 -0.40 8.65 -8.14
CA THR A 9 0.67 9.27 -7.34
C THR A 9 1.62 10.10 -8.17
N LYS A 10 1.72 9.84 -9.47
CA LYS A 10 2.75 10.37 -10.38
C LYS A 10 4.17 9.91 -10.03
N GLY A 11 4.27 8.94 -9.13
CA GLY A 11 5.52 8.30 -8.71
C GLY A 11 5.64 6.87 -9.22
N ALA A 12 6.73 6.22 -8.85
CA ALA A 12 6.97 4.83 -9.24
C ALA A 12 5.94 3.87 -8.63
N VAL A 13 5.51 2.89 -9.40
CA VAL A 13 4.78 1.72 -8.88
C VAL A 13 5.76 0.87 -8.07
N VAL A 14 5.40 0.53 -6.84
CA VAL A 14 6.25 -0.28 -5.96
C VAL A 14 5.52 -1.49 -5.40
N TYR A 15 6.31 -2.51 -5.03
CA TYR A 15 5.88 -3.68 -4.28
C TYR A 15 5.94 -3.41 -2.76
N GLU A 16 5.52 -4.38 -1.98
CA GLU A 16 5.51 -4.33 -0.50
C GLU A 16 6.85 -3.98 0.15
N ASN A 17 7.95 -4.22 -0.55
CA ASN A 17 9.33 -3.97 -0.10
C ASN A 17 9.96 -2.72 -0.73
N MET A 18 9.16 -1.87 -1.37
CA MET A 18 9.57 -0.68 -2.11
C MET A 18 10.38 -0.96 -3.40
N GLU A 19 10.42 -2.21 -3.86
CA GLU A 19 10.98 -2.54 -5.18
C GLU A 19 10.07 -2.01 -6.27
N THR A 20 10.66 -1.43 -7.32
CA THR A 20 9.92 -0.98 -8.52
C THR A 20 9.62 -2.14 -9.45
N GLY A 21 8.98 -1.87 -10.58
CA GLY A 21 8.77 -2.87 -11.62
C GLY A 21 10.05 -3.35 -12.33
N ILE A 22 11.20 -2.76 -12.02
CA ILE A 22 12.51 -3.20 -12.50
C ILE A 22 13.22 -3.93 -11.35
N PRO A 23 13.54 -5.22 -11.49
CA PRO A 23 14.23 -5.98 -10.44
C PRO A 23 15.52 -5.29 -9.98
N GLY A 24 15.69 -5.20 -8.65
CA GLY A 24 16.87 -4.59 -8.02
C GLY A 24 16.84 -3.07 -7.96
N VAL A 25 15.80 -2.42 -8.47
CA VAL A 25 15.61 -0.97 -8.38
C VAL A 25 14.53 -0.66 -7.34
N PHE A 26 14.91 0.07 -6.31
CA PHE A 26 14.03 0.44 -5.19
C PHE A 26 13.76 1.95 -5.20
N ALA A 27 12.60 2.34 -4.72
CA ALA A 27 12.20 3.75 -4.63
C ALA A 27 11.48 4.00 -3.29
N CYS A 28 11.70 5.17 -2.71
CA CYS A 28 11.05 5.59 -1.46
C CYS A 28 10.96 7.11 -1.40
N GLY A 29 10.15 7.62 -0.48
CA GLY A 29 9.95 9.04 -0.30
C GLY A 29 9.09 9.67 -1.38
N ASN A 30 9.30 10.96 -1.65
CA ASN A 30 8.45 11.74 -2.55
C ASN A 30 8.51 11.32 -4.03
N VAL A 31 9.49 10.52 -4.41
CA VAL A 31 9.54 9.91 -5.75
C VAL A 31 8.48 8.81 -5.93
N VAL A 32 7.95 8.29 -4.83
CA VAL A 32 6.86 7.31 -4.82
C VAL A 32 5.52 7.98 -4.59
N HIS A 33 5.39 8.74 -3.51
CA HIS A 33 4.22 9.56 -3.19
C HIS A 33 4.61 10.68 -2.20
N VAL A 34 3.85 11.76 -2.18
CA VAL A 34 4.15 12.90 -1.32
C VAL A 34 3.76 12.59 0.12
N HIS A 35 4.71 12.77 1.03
CA HIS A 35 4.53 12.59 2.47
C HIS A 35 4.21 13.92 3.18
N ASP A 36 3.44 13.85 4.25
CA ASP A 36 3.12 14.97 5.14
C ASP A 36 4.02 15.01 6.38
N LEU A 37 4.67 13.90 6.74
CA LEU A 37 5.59 13.81 7.88
C LEU A 37 6.91 13.16 7.48
N VAL A 38 8.01 13.72 8.00
CA VAL A 38 9.36 13.21 7.77
C VAL A 38 9.56 11.79 8.33
N ASP A 39 8.87 11.46 9.41
CA ASP A 39 8.95 10.13 10.02
C ASP A 39 8.44 9.03 9.07
N PHE A 40 7.44 9.33 8.23
CA PHE A 40 6.95 8.39 7.22
C PHE A 40 7.99 8.19 6.12
N VAL A 41 8.67 9.26 5.71
CA VAL A 41 9.78 9.18 4.73
C VAL A 41 10.90 8.33 5.28
N SER A 42 11.28 8.52 6.54
CA SER A 42 12.35 7.75 7.21
C SER A 42 12.00 6.27 7.27
N GLY A 43 10.79 5.93 7.72
CA GLY A 43 10.33 4.54 7.79
C GLY A 43 10.31 3.85 6.43
N GLU A 44 9.85 4.56 5.40
CA GLU A 44 9.83 4.05 4.02
C GLU A 44 11.24 3.84 3.48
N SER A 45 12.17 4.77 3.80
CA SER A 45 13.57 4.68 3.41
C SER A 45 14.29 3.52 4.11
N ASP A 46 14.02 3.29 5.38
CA ASP A 46 14.55 2.14 6.13
C ASP A 46 14.11 0.82 5.49
N LEU A 47 12.84 0.71 5.13
CA LEU A 47 12.31 -0.46 4.44
C LEU A 47 12.98 -0.66 3.07
N ALA A 48 13.08 0.39 2.27
CA ALA A 48 13.72 0.32 0.96
C ALA A 48 15.19 -0.06 1.05
N GLY A 49 15.93 0.51 1.99
CA GLY A 49 17.33 0.22 2.22
C GLY A 49 17.58 -1.23 2.66
N ALA A 50 16.79 -1.71 3.63
CA ALA A 50 16.86 -3.10 4.08
C ALA A 50 16.51 -4.08 2.96
N SER A 51 15.52 -3.75 2.14
CA SER A 51 15.09 -4.58 1.01
C SER A 51 16.14 -4.62 -0.10
N ALA A 52 16.79 -3.49 -0.39
CA ALA A 52 17.88 -3.43 -1.35
C ALA A 52 19.08 -4.27 -0.89
N ALA A 53 19.45 -4.20 0.39
CA ALA A 53 20.49 -5.04 0.96
C ALA A 53 20.14 -6.53 0.86
N ALA A 54 18.90 -6.89 1.18
CA ALA A 54 18.43 -8.27 1.04
C ALA A 54 18.49 -8.77 -0.41
N TYR A 55 18.16 -7.91 -1.38
CA TYR A 55 18.27 -8.23 -2.79
C TYR A 55 19.72 -8.55 -3.19
N VAL A 56 20.68 -7.73 -2.75
CA VAL A 56 22.12 -7.95 -3.02
C VAL A 56 22.60 -9.29 -2.44
N LEU A 57 22.12 -9.66 -1.26
CA LEU A 57 22.56 -10.87 -0.57
C LEU A 57 21.85 -12.14 -1.03
N LYS A 58 20.56 -12.05 -1.41
CA LYS A 58 19.71 -13.21 -1.69
C LYS A 58 19.25 -13.32 -3.15
N GLY A 59 19.46 -12.28 -3.94
CA GLY A 59 18.98 -12.21 -5.33
C GLY A 59 17.51 -11.82 -5.47
N GLU A 60 16.97 -12.02 -6.67
CA GLU A 60 15.59 -11.67 -6.99
C GLU A 60 14.57 -12.48 -6.15
N ALA A 61 13.41 -11.86 -5.93
CA ALA A 61 12.27 -12.58 -5.39
C ALA A 61 11.88 -13.72 -6.34
N SER A 62 11.48 -14.86 -5.76
CA SER A 62 10.99 -15.99 -6.55
C SER A 62 9.71 -15.61 -7.28
N ASP A 63 9.40 -16.32 -8.38
CA ASP A 63 8.13 -16.23 -9.09
C ASP A 63 6.98 -16.57 -8.13
N THR A 64 6.35 -15.53 -7.60
CA THR A 64 5.26 -15.64 -6.65
C THR A 64 4.01 -14.97 -7.19
N VAL A 65 2.86 -15.32 -6.62
CA VAL A 65 1.61 -14.63 -6.91
C VAL A 65 1.76 -13.16 -6.54
N VAL A 66 1.34 -12.28 -7.44
CA VAL A 66 1.29 -10.82 -7.23
C VAL A 66 -0.16 -10.40 -7.16
N LEU A 67 -0.50 -9.65 -6.11
CA LEU A 67 -1.81 -9.04 -5.95
C LEU A 67 -1.70 -7.53 -6.22
N ASP A 68 -2.61 -7.01 -7.03
CA ASP A 68 -2.74 -5.56 -7.22
C ASP A 68 -3.53 -4.95 -6.06
N LEU A 69 -3.10 -3.79 -5.57
CA LEU A 69 -3.89 -2.94 -4.70
C LEU A 69 -4.52 -1.83 -5.53
N VAL A 70 -5.83 -1.67 -5.41
CA VAL A 70 -6.61 -0.73 -6.20
C VAL A 70 -7.32 0.25 -5.27
N PRO A 71 -7.22 1.57 -5.54
CA PRO A 71 -8.01 2.56 -4.82
C PRO A 71 -9.49 2.42 -5.19
N GLY A 72 -10.33 2.24 -4.18
CA GLY A 72 -11.78 2.19 -4.30
C GLY A 72 -12.45 3.51 -3.91
N ASN A 73 -13.70 3.43 -3.49
CA ASN A 73 -14.49 4.59 -3.11
C ASN A 73 -13.78 5.45 -2.05
N GLY A 74 -13.65 6.74 -2.32
CA GLY A 74 -13.08 7.72 -1.40
C GLY A 74 -11.56 7.70 -1.27
N VAL A 75 -10.88 6.77 -1.93
CA VAL A 75 -9.41 6.61 -1.88
C VAL A 75 -8.78 7.15 -3.16
N GLY A 76 -7.79 8.03 -3.02
CA GLY A 76 -7.11 8.65 -4.16
C GLY A 76 -6.03 7.78 -4.78
N TYR A 77 -5.27 7.06 -3.94
CA TYR A 77 -4.23 6.13 -4.35
C TYR A 77 -3.89 5.18 -3.21
N THR A 78 -3.18 4.12 -3.52
CA THR A 78 -2.61 3.18 -2.54
C THR A 78 -1.12 2.96 -2.80
N VAL A 79 -0.33 2.85 -1.75
CA VAL A 79 1.09 2.49 -1.81
C VAL A 79 1.34 1.41 -0.74
N PRO A 80 1.90 0.24 -1.09
CA PRO A 80 2.31 -0.19 -2.42
C PRO A 80 1.12 -0.41 -3.36
N GLN A 81 1.38 -0.43 -4.66
CA GLN A 81 0.38 -0.77 -5.66
C GLN A 81 0.31 -2.27 -5.95
N ARG A 82 1.35 -3.01 -5.56
CA ARG A 82 1.45 -4.46 -5.74
C ARG A 82 2.01 -5.13 -4.49
N VAL A 83 1.53 -6.31 -4.20
CA VAL A 83 1.98 -7.11 -3.06
C VAL A 83 2.22 -8.55 -3.48
N ARG A 84 3.35 -9.08 -3.04
CA ARG A 84 3.67 -10.52 -3.13
C ARG A 84 3.42 -11.14 -1.75
N PRO A 85 2.30 -11.81 -1.52
CA PRO A 85 1.97 -12.33 -0.18
C PRO A 85 3.03 -13.25 0.42
N ALA A 86 3.71 -14.02 -0.41
CA ALA A 86 4.78 -14.93 0.02
C ALA A 86 5.98 -14.19 0.63
N ASP A 87 6.25 -12.96 0.19
CA ASP A 87 7.38 -12.15 0.64
C ASP A 87 7.03 -11.22 1.82
N VAL A 88 5.79 -11.19 2.24
CA VAL A 88 5.35 -10.47 3.43
C VAL A 88 5.67 -11.30 4.67
N ASP A 89 6.33 -10.70 5.67
CA ASP A 89 6.70 -11.39 6.90
C ASP A 89 5.48 -11.55 7.83
N ARG A 90 4.95 -10.46 8.36
CA ARG A 90 3.80 -10.47 9.29
C ARG A 90 2.61 -9.71 8.75
N SER A 91 2.86 -8.55 8.22
CA SER A 91 1.85 -7.65 7.65
C SER A 91 2.46 -6.75 6.60
N VAL A 92 1.63 -6.21 5.73
CA VAL A 92 2.01 -5.15 4.80
C VAL A 92 1.38 -3.84 5.26
N ASN A 93 2.18 -2.77 5.29
CA ASN A 93 1.68 -1.42 5.52
C ASN A 93 1.18 -0.85 4.20
N ILE A 94 -0.08 -0.43 4.19
CA ILE A 94 -0.70 0.22 3.05
C ILE A 94 -0.93 1.68 3.42
N SER A 95 -0.33 2.57 2.64
CA SER A 95 -0.50 4.01 2.78
C SER A 95 -1.47 4.50 1.72
N PHE A 96 -2.33 5.45 2.08
CA PHE A 96 -3.28 6.05 1.14
C PHE A 96 -3.72 7.42 1.62
N ARG A 97 -4.36 8.18 0.72
CA ARG A 97 -5.04 9.44 1.06
C ARG A 97 -6.49 9.36 0.61
N VAL A 98 -7.36 9.94 1.42
CA VAL A 98 -8.77 10.08 1.07
C VAL A 98 -8.97 11.28 0.14
N ARG A 99 -10.04 11.28 -0.65
CA ARG A 99 -10.36 12.33 -1.62
C ARG A 99 -11.11 13.51 -1.01
N GLN A 100 -11.72 13.32 0.16
CA GLN A 100 -12.50 14.33 0.85
C GLN A 100 -12.39 14.13 2.35
N ASN A 101 -12.91 15.07 3.13
CA ASN A 101 -12.99 14.93 4.57
C ASN A 101 -14.07 13.92 4.95
N TYR A 102 -13.73 13.04 5.89
CA TYR A 102 -14.64 12.06 6.47
C TYR A 102 -14.73 12.26 7.98
N GLY A 103 -15.93 12.17 8.53
CA GLY A 103 -16.17 11.97 9.96
C GLY A 103 -16.06 10.50 10.33
N PRO A 104 -16.90 10.00 11.27
CA PRO A 104 -16.89 8.59 11.64
C PRO A 104 -17.07 7.68 10.42
N SER A 105 -16.09 6.82 10.19
CA SER A 105 -16.00 6.03 8.97
C SER A 105 -15.20 4.76 9.21
N GLN A 106 -15.19 3.89 8.23
CA GLN A 106 -14.36 2.69 8.23
C GLN A 106 -13.63 2.55 6.89
N ILE A 107 -12.41 2.07 7.00
CA ILE A 107 -11.59 1.67 5.86
C ILE A 107 -11.84 0.18 5.64
N THR A 108 -12.17 -0.22 4.42
CA THR A 108 -12.40 -1.61 4.07
C THR A 108 -11.37 -2.09 3.07
N VAL A 109 -10.93 -3.33 3.21
CA VAL A 109 -10.12 -4.04 2.23
C VAL A 109 -10.92 -5.22 1.74
N THR A 110 -11.21 -5.24 0.44
CA THR A 110 -12.05 -6.28 -0.19
C THR A 110 -11.31 -6.98 -1.32
N CYS A 111 -11.68 -8.24 -1.55
CA CYS A 111 -11.22 -9.02 -2.68
C CYS A 111 -12.42 -9.70 -3.33
N GLY A 112 -12.71 -9.37 -4.60
CA GLY A 112 -13.85 -9.94 -5.31
C GLY A 112 -15.20 -9.70 -4.61
N GLY A 113 -15.38 -8.55 -3.98
CA GLY A 113 -16.58 -8.19 -3.21
C GLY A 113 -16.61 -8.76 -1.79
N ARG A 114 -15.67 -9.63 -1.42
CA ARG A 114 -15.57 -10.19 -0.06
C ARG A 114 -14.68 -9.29 0.81
N GLN A 115 -15.19 -8.86 1.95
CA GLN A 115 -14.42 -8.06 2.90
C GLN A 115 -13.40 -8.93 3.63
N LEU A 116 -12.12 -8.55 3.54
CA LEU A 116 -11.01 -9.20 4.24
C LEU A 116 -10.67 -8.50 5.56
N ALA A 117 -10.74 -7.17 5.58
CA ALA A 117 -10.38 -6.37 6.75
C ALA A 117 -11.21 -5.10 6.83
N ARG A 118 -11.29 -4.55 8.04
CA ARG A 118 -12.00 -3.32 8.34
C ARG A 118 -11.27 -2.57 9.46
N PHE A 119 -11.09 -1.26 9.27
CA PHE A 119 -10.42 -0.38 10.24
C PHE A 119 -11.29 0.84 10.50
N LYS A 120 -11.62 1.11 11.74
CA LYS A 120 -12.43 2.27 12.12
C LYS A 120 -11.58 3.54 12.17
N ARG A 121 -12.19 4.67 11.80
CA ARG A 121 -11.62 6.02 11.92
C ARG A 121 -12.68 6.99 12.40
N GLN A 122 -12.30 7.91 13.27
CA GLN A 122 -13.18 8.99 13.71
C GLN A 122 -13.18 10.17 12.74
N ARG A 123 -12.06 10.34 12.05
CA ARG A 123 -11.85 11.41 11.08
C ARG A 123 -10.75 11.03 10.12
N MET A 124 -10.90 11.45 8.86
CA MET A 124 -9.85 11.40 7.83
C MET A 124 -9.91 12.66 6.98
N ALA A 125 -8.76 13.11 6.47
CA ALA A 125 -8.66 14.28 5.61
C ALA A 125 -7.61 14.07 4.51
N PRO A 126 -7.77 14.68 3.32
CA PRO A 126 -6.83 14.50 2.21
C PRO A 126 -5.39 14.91 2.51
N GLY A 127 -5.20 15.90 3.39
CA GLY A 127 -3.89 16.37 3.81
C GLY A 127 -3.17 15.47 4.81
N GLU A 128 -3.85 14.47 5.35
CA GLU A 128 -3.32 13.52 6.33
C GLU A 128 -3.22 12.13 5.70
N MET A 129 -2.00 11.59 5.59
CA MET A 129 -1.79 10.25 5.07
C MET A 129 -2.31 9.20 6.04
N GLU A 130 -3.10 8.26 5.55
CA GLU A 130 -3.59 7.12 6.30
C GLU A 130 -2.70 5.90 6.10
N HIS A 131 -2.57 5.10 7.16
CA HIS A 131 -1.84 3.85 7.15
C HIS A 131 -2.68 2.74 7.75
N ILE A 132 -2.70 1.59 7.10
CA ILE A 132 -3.27 0.37 7.64
C ILE A 132 -2.26 -0.76 7.53
N ALA A 133 -2.26 -1.66 8.52
CA ALA A 133 -1.44 -2.86 8.50
C ALA A 133 -2.34 -4.06 8.17
N LEU A 134 -2.16 -4.66 7.00
CA LEU A 134 -2.92 -5.84 6.58
C LEU A 134 -2.13 -7.09 6.91
N PRO A 135 -2.62 -7.95 7.82
CA PRO A 135 -1.92 -9.18 8.20
C PRO A 135 -1.74 -10.14 7.02
N LYS A 136 -0.61 -10.82 6.99
CA LYS A 136 -0.29 -11.83 5.96
C LYS A 136 -1.38 -12.90 5.82
N VAL A 137 -1.94 -13.36 6.93
CA VAL A 137 -3.01 -14.37 6.93
C VAL A 137 -4.27 -13.93 6.17
N LEU A 138 -4.52 -12.63 6.08
CA LEU A 138 -5.61 -12.08 5.28
C LEU A 138 -5.21 -11.93 3.81
N LEU A 139 -3.96 -11.57 3.53
CA LEU A 139 -3.42 -11.55 2.17
C LEU A 139 -3.49 -12.91 1.51
N GLU A 140 -3.18 -13.96 2.24
CA GLU A 140 -3.19 -15.34 1.74
C GLU A 140 -4.60 -15.84 1.36
N LYS A 141 -5.64 -15.18 1.84
CA LYS A 141 -7.04 -15.46 1.46
C LYS A 141 -7.46 -14.77 0.17
N ALA A 142 -6.65 -13.87 -0.35
CA ALA A 142 -6.96 -13.14 -1.56
C ALA A 142 -6.56 -13.95 -2.80
N ASP A 143 -7.46 -13.99 -3.77
CA ASP A 143 -7.30 -14.68 -5.05
C ASP A 143 -7.33 -13.72 -6.25
N GLY A 144 -7.29 -12.42 -6.00
CA GLY A 144 -7.34 -11.38 -7.01
C GLY A 144 -7.02 -10.00 -6.43
N PRO A 145 -7.29 -8.92 -7.17
CA PRO A 145 -7.02 -7.56 -6.73
C PRO A 145 -7.69 -7.22 -5.39
N LEU A 146 -6.94 -6.49 -4.57
CA LEU A 146 -7.43 -5.94 -3.31
C LEU A 146 -7.88 -4.49 -3.52
N THR A 147 -9.09 -4.18 -3.09
CA THR A 147 -9.63 -2.82 -3.15
C THR A 147 -9.65 -2.21 -1.75
N VAL A 148 -9.04 -1.03 -1.62
CA VAL A 148 -9.08 -0.22 -0.40
C VAL A 148 -10.10 0.88 -0.60
N ALA A 149 -11.12 0.92 0.25
CA ALA A 149 -12.22 1.89 0.13
C ALA A 149 -12.59 2.46 1.50
N VAL A 150 -13.33 3.56 1.48
CA VAL A 150 -13.87 4.21 2.68
C VAL A 150 -15.39 4.16 2.63
N GLU A 151 -15.97 3.80 3.75
CA GLU A 151 -17.42 3.81 3.98
C GLU A 151 -17.73 4.71 5.19
N GLU A 152 -18.68 5.62 5.02
CA GLU A 152 -19.19 6.40 6.14
C GLU A 152 -20.02 5.51 7.07
N VAL A 153 -19.81 5.68 8.37
CA VAL A 153 -20.64 5.04 9.39
C VAL A 153 -21.77 6.00 9.73
N ILE A 154 -22.99 5.66 9.30
CA ILE A 154 -24.19 6.40 9.70
C ILE A 154 -24.38 6.12 11.18
N ALA A 155 -24.27 7.15 12.03
CA ALA A 155 -24.66 7.05 13.43
C ALA A 155 -26.19 6.86 13.48
N GLU A 156 -26.63 5.71 14.05
CA GLU A 156 -28.03 5.51 14.39
C GLU A 156 -28.42 6.38 15.59
#